data_d895e596753e4981aba8989a5bb9d971
#
_entry.id   d895e596753e4981aba8989a5bb9d971
#
_cell.length_a   1.000
_cell.length_b   1.000
_cell.length_c   1.000
_cell.angle_alpha   90.00
_cell.angle_beta   90.00
_cell.angle_gamma   90.00
#
_symmetry.space_group_name_H-M   'P 1'
#
loop_
_entity.id
_entity.type
_entity.pdbx_description
1 polymer ?
#
loop_
_entity_poly.entity_id
_entity_poly.type
_entity_poly.pdbx_seq_one_letter_code
_entity_poly.pdbx_strand_id
1 'polypeptide(L)'
;MIHLFHVSKTFGPTAALKDIDLRIRKGEFVFVTGPSGAGKTTLLRLIFGAEPPTEGQILINGINLARIGGTKLDLLRRKIGFVFQDFKLLSRRTVFQNVALALEVTGEKGSVVRKKTHQMLRAVGLAPKEEAYPIELSGGEQQRVAIARAMINDPVILLADEPTGNLDPDITREIMVLFRSINLRGTTVVIATHSRELLRDTDQRTIVLHRGKVLE
;
A
#
# COMPACT_ATOMS: atom_id res chain seq x y z
N MET A 1 4.22 14.23 6.27
CA MET A 1 3.42 13.50 5.24
C MET A 1 2.22 12.81 5.87
N ILE A 2 2.44 11.84 6.74
CA ILE A 2 1.42 11.13 7.51
C ILE A 2 1.62 11.48 8.98
N HIS A 3 0.57 11.96 9.67
CA HIS A 3 0.59 12.22 11.10
C HIS A 3 -0.63 11.60 11.76
N LEU A 4 -0.41 10.81 12.78
CA LEU A 4 -1.43 10.28 13.68
C LEU A 4 -1.25 10.95 15.03
N PHE A 5 -2.33 11.45 15.62
CA PHE A 5 -2.34 12.12 16.92
C PHE A 5 -3.33 11.40 17.82
N HIS A 6 -2.85 10.76 18.86
CA HIS A 6 -3.63 10.01 19.87
C HIS A 6 -4.69 9.08 19.23
N VAL A 7 -4.28 8.36 18.16
CA VAL A 7 -5.21 7.55 17.36
C VAL A 7 -5.50 6.23 18.05
N SER A 8 -6.78 5.99 18.33
CA SER A 8 -7.28 4.70 18.79
C SER A 8 -8.30 4.14 17.79
N LYS A 9 -8.34 2.81 17.68
CA LYS A 9 -9.35 2.08 16.89
C LYS A 9 -9.85 0.86 17.62
N THR A 10 -11.17 0.81 17.85
CA THR A 10 -11.85 -0.33 18.44
C THR A 10 -12.83 -0.95 17.45
N PHE A 11 -12.98 -2.27 17.52
CA PHE A 11 -13.99 -3.07 16.82
C PHE A 11 -14.78 -3.85 17.87
N GLY A 12 -16.00 -3.39 18.17
CA GLY A 12 -16.75 -3.91 19.29
C GLY A 12 -15.95 -3.83 20.59
N PRO A 13 -15.72 -4.93 21.33
CA PRO A 13 -14.96 -4.93 22.57
C PRO A 13 -13.43 -4.93 22.36
N THR A 14 -12.95 -5.11 21.12
CA THR A 14 -11.52 -5.32 20.85
C THR A 14 -10.86 -4.01 20.39
N ALA A 15 -9.89 -3.53 21.17
CA ALA A 15 -9.06 -2.40 20.78
C ALA A 15 -7.91 -2.89 19.88
N ALA A 16 -8.00 -2.57 18.60
CA ALA A 16 -6.99 -2.91 17.59
C ALA A 16 -5.79 -1.96 17.62
N LEU A 17 -6.00 -0.67 17.90
CA LEU A 17 -4.97 0.33 18.11
C LEU A 17 -5.32 1.18 19.33
N LYS A 18 -4.29 1.58 20.10
CA LYS A 18 -4.44 2.28 21.38
C LYS A 18 -3.45 3.43 21.44
N ASP A 19 -3.97 4.65 21.38
CA ASP A 19 -3.22 5.89 21.61
C ASP A 19 -1.93 5.96 20.77
N ILE A 20 -2.10 5.87 19.44
CA ILE A 20 -0.97 5.90 18.50
C ILE A 20 -0.61 7.34 18.16
N ASP A 21 0.61 7.74 18.52
CA ASP A 21 1.29 8.92 18.03
C ASP A 21 2.38 8.50 17.04
N LEU A 22 2.24 8.93 15.78
CA LEU A 22 3.14 8.50 14.72
C LEU A 22 3.31 9.58 13.65
N ARG A 23 4.54 9.83 13.26
CA ARG A 23 4.88 10.71 12.16
C ARG A 23 5.74 9.99 11.12
N ILE A 24 5.29 9.99 9.85
CA ILE A 24 6.06 9.52 8.70
C ILE A 24 6.31 10.72 7.78
N ARG A 25 7.58 10.95 7.41
CA ARG A 25 7.99 12.08 6.57
C ARG A 25 7.70 11.80 5.10
N LYS A 26 7.70 12.85 4.28
CA LYS A 26 7.60 12.71 2.83
C LYS A 26 8.85 12.00 2.27
N GLY A 27 8.64 11.04 1.36
CA GLY A 27 9.73 10.25 0.77
C GLY A 27 10.37 9.25 1.71
N GLU A 28 9.85 9.07 2.93
CA GLU A 28 10.38 8.08 3.88
C GLU A 28 9.97 6.67 3.46
N PHE A 29 10.89 5.71 3.62
CA PHE A 29 10.60 4.28 3.53
C PHE A 29 10.52 3.73 4.95
N VAL A 30 9.40 3.15 5.32
CA VAL A 30 9.14 2.70 6.69
C VAL A 30 8.59 1.28 6.70
N PHE A 31 9.12 0.45 7.58
CA PHE A 31 8.50 -0.83 7.93
C PHE A 31 7.62 -0.68 9.17
N VAL A 32 6.46 -1.33 9.15
CA VAL A 32 5.58 -1.53 10.31
C VAL A 32 5.60 -3.02 10.64
N THR A 33 6.17 -3.38 11.77
CA THR A 33 6.32 -4.79 12.17
C THR A 33 5.60 -5.10 13.49
N GLY A 34 5.45 -6.36 13.77
CA GLY A 34 4.83 -6.88 14.99
C GLY A 34 4.13 -8.22 14.74
N PRO A 35 3.75 -8.94 15.80
CA PRO A 35 3.08 -10.23 15.69
C PRO A 35 1.75 -10.14 14.93
N SER A 36 1.20 -11.28 14.53
CA SER A 36 -0.17 -11.33 13.98
C SER A 36 -1.14 -10.73 15.01
N GLY A 37 -2.11 -9.94 14.52
CA GLY A 37 -3.06 -9.24 15.39
C GLY A 37 -2.51 -7.99 16.10
N ALA A 38 -1.26 -7.57 15.87
CA ALA A 38 -0.69 -6.37 16.50
C ALA A 38 -1.34 -5.05 16.08
N GLY A 39 -2.14 -5.04 14.98
CA GLY A 39 -2.81 -3.84 14.46
C GLY A 39 -2.23 -3.28 13.15
N LYS A 40 -1.26 -3.97 12.53
CA LYS A 40 -0.57 -3.51 11.30
C LYS A 40 -1.53 -3.17 10.16
N THR A 41 -2.37 -4.13 9.76
CA THR A 41 -3.39 -3.94 8.71
C THR A 41 -4.37 -2.82 9.09
N THR A 42 -4.77 -2.74 10.35
CA THR A 42 -5.67 -1.68 10.84
C THR A 42 -5.01 -0.31 10.70
N LEU A 43 -3.74 -0.18 11.05
CA LEU A 43 -2.98 1.07 10.88
C LEU A 43 -2.95 1.50 9.40
N LEU A 44 -2.63 0.58 8.48
CA LEU A 44 -2.64 0.89 7.04
C LEU A 44 -4.03 1.29 6.54
N ARG A 45 -5.10 0.60 6.97
CA ARG A 45 -6.49 0.93 6.59
C ARG A 45 -6.91 2.30 7.09
N LEU A 46 -6.51 2.69 8.30
CA LEU A 46 -6.76 4.03 8.83
C LEU A 46 -6.02 5.11 8.01
N ILE A 47 -4.75 4.88 7.66
CA ILE A 47 -3.97 5.81 6.82
C ILE A 47 -4.58 5.92 5.42
N PHE A 48 -5.09 4.83 4.86
CA PHE A 48 -5.81 4.83 3.58
C PHE A 48 -7.18 5.52 3.65
N GLY A 49 -7.69 5.74 4.86
CA GLY A 49 -9.04 6.26 5.08
C GLY A 49 -10.14 5.24 4.78
N ALA A 50 -9.83 3.93 4.73
CA ALA A 50 -10.84 2.89 4.56
C ALA A 50 -11.79 2.80 5.76
N GLU A 51 -11.28 3.17 6.93
CA GLU A 51 -12.02 3.21 8.18
C GLU A 51 -11.70 4.50 8.94
N PRO A 52 -12.65 5.10 9.67
CA PRO A 52 -12.35 6.20 10.57
C PRO A 52 -11.69 5.68 11.87
N PRO A 53 -10.85 6.49 12.52
CA PRO A 53 -10.41 6.20 13.88
C PRO A 53 -11.61 6.30 14.85
N THR A 54 -11.54 5.61 16.00
CA THR A 54 -12.51 5.76 17.09
C THR A 54 -12.22 7.04 17.88
N GLU A 55 -10.93 7.33 18.08
CA GLU A 55 -10.44 8.53 18.76
C GLU A 55 -9.19 9.03 18.05
N GLY A 56 -8.86 10.30 18.29
CA GLY A 56 -7.70 10.97 17.73
C GLY A 56 -7.90 11.49 16.31
N GLN A 57 -6.81 11.86 15.65
CA GLN A 57 -6.82 12.50 14.34
C GLN A 57 -5.73 11.93 13.43
N ILE A 58 -6.06 11.82 12.14
CA ILE A 58 -5.11 11.39 11.10
C ILE A 58 -5.02 12.49 10.06
N LEU A 59 -3.81 12.99 9.84
CA LEU A 59 -3.50 13.97 8.81
C LEU A 59 -2.66 13.34 7.71
N ILE A 60 -3.13 13.48 6.48
CA ILE A 60 -2.39 13.11 5.26
C ILE A 60 -2.13 14.38 4.45
N ASN A 61 -0.85 14.75 4.28
CA ASN A 61 -0.48 16.03 3.64
C ASN A 61 -1.18 17.25 4.27
N GLY A 62 -1.35 17.26 5.58
CA GLY A 62 -2.04 18.33 6.29
C GLY A 62 -3.57 18.27 6.23
N ILE A 63 -4.15 17.34 5.47
CA ILE A 63 -5.60 17.14 5.37
C ILE A 63 -6.04 16.17 6.47
N ASN A 64 -6.94 16.63 7.36
CA ASN A 64 -7.51 15.79 8.40
C ASN A 64 -8.60 14.88 7.82
N LEU A 65 -8.41 13.56 7.94
CA LEU A 65 -9.33 12.55 7.40
C LEU A 65 -10.72 12.61 8.03
N ALA A 66 -10.82 13.00 9.30
CA ALA A 66 -12.10 13.12 10.00
C ALA A 66 -12.93 14.33 9.52
N ARG A 67 -12.30 15.32 8.86
CA ARG A 67 -12.95 16.55 8.38
C ARG A 67 -13.30 16.53 6.90
N ILE A 68 -12.96 15.46 6.21
CA ILE A 68 -13.30 15.28 4.80
C ILE A 68 -14.18 14.04 4.64
N GLY A 69 -15.11 14.07 3.69
CA GLY A 69 -15.98 12.94 3.38
C GLY A 69 -16.31 12.88 1.90
N GLY A 70 -16.96 11.81 1.48
CA GLY A 70 -17.42 11.62 0.11
C GLY A 70 -16.32 11.87 -0.92
N THR A 71 -16.59 12.69 -1.91
CA THR A 71 -15.72 12.96 -3.07
C THR A 71 -14.31 13.43 -2.69
N LYS A 72 -14.14 14.22 -1.62
CA LYS A 72 -12.80 14.69 -1.19
C LYS A 72 -11.94 13.55 -0.65
N LEU A 73 -12.54 12.60 0.08
CA LEU A 73 -11.85 11.40 0.56
C LEU A 73 -11.45 10.50 -0.61
N ASP A 74 -12.30 10.34 -1.61
CA ASP A 74 -11.99 9.54 -2.80
C ASP A 74 -10.86 10.17 -3.62
N LEU A 75 -10.82 11.49 -3.76
CA LEU A 75 -9.71 12.20 -4.38
C LEU A 75 -8.38 12.02 -3.61
N LEU A 76 -8.44 11.97 -2.28
CA LEU A 76 -7.27 11.67 -1.45
C LEU A 76 -6.81 10.22 -1.65
N ARG A 77 -7.73 9.24 -1.65
CA ARG A 77 -7.42 7.82 -1.88
C ARG A 77 -6.73 7.59 -3.22
N ARG A 78 -7.08 8.33 -4.28
CA ARG A 78 -6.40 8.26 -5.59
C ARG A 78 -4.91 8.62 -5.52
N LYS A 79 -4.49 9.39 -4.48
CA LYS A 79 -3.09 9.76 -4.21
C LYS A 79 -2.38 8.77 -3.31
N ILE A 80 -3.04 7.68 -2.91
CA ILE A 80 -2.50 6.64 -2.04
C ILE A 80 -2.66 5.30 -2.76
N GLY A 81 -1.55 4.69 -3.17
CA GLY A 81 -1.55 3.31 -3.67
C GLY A 81 -1.67 2.33 -2.50
N PHE A 82 -2.40 1.25 -2.71
CA PHE A 82 -2.52 0.18 -1.71
C PHE A 82 -2.27 -1.18 -2.35
N VAL A 83 -1.29 -1.92 -1.81
CA VAL A 83 -0.97 -3.30 -2.18
C VAL A 83 -1.47 -4.21 -1.08
N PHE A 84 -2.39 -5.12 -1.40
CA PHE A 84 -3.01 -6.05 -0.47
C PHE A 84 -2.23 -7.36 -0.39
N GLN A 85 -2.28 -8.03 0.76
CA GLN A 85 -1.64 -9.32 1.00
C GLN A 85 -2.07 -10.42 0.01
N ASP A 86 -3.34 -10.44 -0.38
CA ASP A 86 -3.95 -11.41 -1.28
C ASP A 86 -4.14 -10.86 -2.70
N PHE A 87 -3.28 -9.90 -3.11
CA PHE A 87 -3.23 -9.24 -4.41
C PHE A 87 -4.52 -8.53 -4.83
N LYS A 88 -5.70 -9.05 -4.47
CA LYS A 88 -7.03 -8.54 -4.86
C LYS A 88 -7.14 -8.28 -6.37
N LEU A 89 -6.59 -9.17 -7.19
CA LEU A 89 -6.72 -9.09 -8.63
C LEU A 89 -8.11 -9.55 -9.07
N LEU A 90 -8.63 -8.91 -10.11
CA LEU A 90 -9.90 -9.29 -10.72
C LEU A 90 -9.64 -10.49 -11.65
N SER A 91 -10.07 -11.67 -11.23
CA SER A 91 -9.78 -12.95 -11.91
C SER A 91 -10.31 -13.03 -13.35
N ARG A 92 -11.40 -12.29 -13.65
CA ARG A 92 -12.05 -12.24 -14.98
C ARG A 92 -11.52 -11.09 -15.87
N ARG A 93 -10.45 -10.41 -15.45
CA ARG A 93 -9.79 -9.35 -16.21
C ARG A 93 -8.35 -9.72 -16.48
N THR A 94 -7.84 -9.32 -17.65
CA THR A 94 -6.43 -9.51 -18.00
C THR A 94 -5.52 -8.68 -17.09
N VAL A 95 -4.22 -8.91 -17.16
CA VAL A 95 -3.19 -8.10 -16.50
C VAL A 95 -3.34 -6.63 -16.88
N PHE A 96 -3.46 -6.36 -18.18
CA PHE A 96 -3.69 -5.01 -18.68
C PHE A 96 -4.93 -4.37 -18.04
N GLN A 97 -6.06 -5.06 -18.07
CA GLN A 97 -7.34 -4.57 -17.53
C GLN A 97 -7.31 -4.37 -16.02
N ASN A 98 -6.58 -5.21 -15.27
CA ASN A 98 -6.38 -5.04 -13.83
C ASN A 98 -5.65 -3.73 -13.49
N VAL A 99 -4.63 -3.38 -14.26
CA VAL A 99 -3.85 -2.14 -14.05
C VAL A 99 -4.60 -0.93 -14.59
N ALA A 100 -5.20 -1.03 -15.78
CA ALA A 100 -5.94 0.05 -16.44
C ALA A 100 -7.13 0.55 -15.60
N LEU A 101 -7.80 -0.34 -14.87
CA LEU A 101 -8.99 -0.03 -14.08
C LEU A 101 -8.82 1.20 -13.19
N ALA A 102 -7.67 1.36 -12.56
CA ALA A 102 -7.42 2.47 -11.65
C ALA A 102 -7.42 3.85 -12.38
N LEU A 103 -7.06 3.89 -13.67
CA LEU A 103 -7.19 5.08 -14.51
C LEU A 103 -8.61 5.24 -15.07
N GLU A 104 -9.26 4.14 -15.44
CA GLU A 104 -10.63 4.15 -15.96
C GLU A 104 -11.61 4.77 -14.97
N VAL A 105 -11.54 4.37 -13.68
CA VAL A 105 -12.40 4.94 -12.64
C VAL A 105 -12.09 6.41 -12.31
N THR A 106 -10.96 6.94 -12.77
CA THR A 106 -10.66 8.37 -12.63
C THR A 106 -11.19 9.20 -13.79
N GLY A 107 -11.75 8.56 -14.83
CA GLY A 107 -12.28 9.21 -16.03
C GLY A 107 -11.22 9.64 -17.04
N GLU A 108 -10.03 9.03 -16.99
CA GLU A 108 -8.96 9.31 -17.96
C GLU A 108 -9.36 8.88 -19.39
N LYS A 109 -8.87 9.61 -20.39
CA LYS A 109 -9.13 9.29 -21.80
C LYS A 109 -8.52 7.94 -22.18
N GLY A 110 -9.21 7.12 -22.97
CA GLY A 110 -8.77 5.78 -23.35
C GLY A 110 -7.37 5.71 -23.96
N SER A 111 -6.94 6.73 -24.72
CA SER A 111 -5.58 6.81 -25.26
C SER A 111 -4.52 6.99 -24.15
N VAL A 112 -4.83 7.78 -23.12
CA VAL A 112 -3.97 7.99 -21.95
C VAL A 112 -3.91 6.71 -21.12
N VAL A 113 -5.06 6.07 -20.86
CA VAL A 113 -5.15 4.80 -20.14
C VAL A 113 -4.25 3.76 -20.81
N ARG A 114 -4.41 3.56 -22.15
CA ARG A 114 -3.60 2.59 -22.90
C ARG A 114 -2.10 2.88 -22.77
N LYS A 115 -1.69 4.13 -23.04
CA LYS A 115 -0.28 4.53 -22.99
C LYS A 115 0.33 4.31 -21.60
N LYS A 116 -0.31 4.81 -20.55
CA LYS A 116 0.18 4.70 -19.18
C LYS A 116 0.24 3.24 -18.71
N THR A 117 -0.77 2.42 -19.05
CA THR A 117 -0.81 1.00 -18.68
C THR A 117 0.32 0.23 -19.33
N HIS A 118 0.57 0.37 -20.63
CA HIS A 118 1.72 -0.27 -21.28
C HIS A 118 3.06 0.17 -20.67
N GLN A 119 3.23 1.46 -20.37
CA GLN A 119 4.44 1.96 -19.71
C GLN A 119 4.64 1.35 -18.33
N MET A 120 3.58 1.26 -17.54
CA MET A 120 3.62 0.67 -16.21
C MET A 120 3.93 -0.83 -16.27
N LEU A 121 3.30 -1.58 -17.16
CA LEU A 121 3.57 -3.01 -17.34
C LEU A 121 5.01 -3.28 -17.77
N ARG A 122 5.59 -2.44 -18.63
CA ARG A 122 7.03 -2.51 -18.95
C ARG A 122 7.90 -2.24 -17.72
N ALA A 123 7.55 -1.22 -16.92
CA ALA A 123 8.32 -0.84 -15.73
C ALA A 123 8.36 -1.95 -14.67
N VAL A 124 7.32 -2.79 -14.57
CA VAL A 124 7.27 -3.93 -13.66
C VAL A 124 7.65 -5.28 -14.32
N GLY A 125 8.07 -5.27 -15.60
CA GLY A 125 8.52 -6.46 -16.33
C GLY A 125 7.40 -7.40 -16.79
N LEU A 126 6.17 -6.91 -16.94
CA LEU A 126 5.00 -7.70 -17.32
C LEU A 126 4.45 -7.41 -18.72
N ALA A 127 5.17 -6.65 -19.55
CA ALA A 127 4.74 -6.35 -20.92
C ALA A 127 4.41 -7.62 -21.75
N PRO A 128 5.17 -8.74 -21.69
CA PRO A 128 4.84 -9.95 -22.46
C PRO A 128 3.58 -10.68 -22.00
N LYS A 129 3.04 -10.33 -20.81
CA LYS A 129 1.90 -11.00 -20.16
C LYS A 129 0.67 -10.11 -20.01
N GLU A 130 0.60 -9.00 -20.78
CA GLU A 130 -0.48 -8.03 -20.62
C GLU A 130 -1.88 -8.59 -20.92
N GLU A 131 -1.99 -9.60 -21.78
CA GLU A 131 -3.25 -10.28 -22.13
C GLU A 131 -3.53 -11.52 -21.26
N ALA A 132 -2.57 -11.94 -20.42
CA ALA A 132 -2.76 -13.08 -19.52
C ALA A 132 -3.77 -12.76 -18.40
N TYR A 133 -4.42 -13.78 -17.88
CA TYR A 133 -5.30 -13.68 -16.72
C TYR A 133 -4.52 -13.99 -15.41
N PRO A 134 -4.99 -13.50 -14.25
CA PRO A 134 -4.30 -13.74 -12.96
C PRO A 134 -4.02 -15.20 -12.65
N ILE A 135 -4.88 -16.14 -13.07
CA ILE A 135 -4.70 -17.57 -12.86
C ILE A 135 -3.48 -18.15 -13.60
N GLU A 136 -3.01 -17.48 -14.66
CA GLU A 136 -1.89 -17.89 -15.49
C GLU A 136 -0.56 -17.34 -15.00
N LEU A 137 -0.58 -16.56 -13.89
CA LEU A 137 0.57 -15.88 -13.34
C LEU A 137 1.11 -16.57 -12.09
N SER A 138 2.44 -16.56 -11.95
CA SER A 138 3.09 -16.90 -10.67
C SER A 138 2.72 -15.88 -9.59
N GLY A 139 2.93 -16.25 -8.31
CA GLY A 139 2.66 -15.34 -7.19
C GLY A 139 3.44 -14.01 -7.28
N GLY A 140 4.70 -14.08 -7.71
CA GLY A 140 5.53 -12.89 -7.93
C GLY A 140 5.02 -11.99 -9.05
N GLU A 141 4.53 -12.58 -10.14
CA GLU A 141 3.91 -11.84 -11.24
C GLU A 141 2.59 -11.19 -10.81
N GLN A 142 1.75 -11.92 -10.06
CA GLN A 142 0.52 -11.35 -9.48
C GLN A 142 0.84 -10.16 -8.56
N GLN A 143 1.90 -10.27 -7.77
CA GLN A 143 2.35 -9.17 -6.92
C GLN A 143 2.82 -7.96 -7.73
N ARG A 144 3.54 -8.17 -8.82
CA ARG A 144 3.94 -7.10 -9.74
C ARG A 144 2.73 -6.41 -10.39
N VAL A 145 1.67 -7.16 -10.74
CA VAL A 145 0.39 -6.58 -11.22
C VAL A 145 -0.26 -5.73 -10.12
N ALA A 146 -0.31 -6.22 -8.88
CA ALA A 146 -0.88 -5.48 -7.75
C ALA A 146 -0.12 -4.17 -7.48
N ILE A 147 1.22 -4.19 -7.54
CA ILE A 147 2.06 -3.00 -7.41
C ILE A 147 1.82 -2.05 -8.59
N ALA A 148 1.80 -2.54 -9.83
CA ALA A 148 1.53 -1.73 -11.01
C ALA A 148 0.18 -1.02 -10.91
N ARG A 149 -0.88 -1.72 -10.50
CA ARG A 149 -2.20 -1.15 -10.28
C ARG A 149 -2.21 -0.08 -9.18
N ALA A 150 -1.47 -0.30 -8.10
CA ALA A 150 -1.35 0.67 -7.01
C ALA A 150 -0.59 1.93 -7.44
N MET A 151 0.36 1.81 -8.38
CA MET A 151 1.25 2.90 -8.81
C MET A 151 0.77 3.68 -10.04
N ILE A 152 -0.20 3.17 -10.81
CA ILE A 152 -0.57 3.73 -12.12
C ILE A 152 -1.09 5.19 -12.06
N ASN A 153 -1.63 5.60 -10.91
CA ASN A 153 -2.11 6.98 -10.66
C ASN A 153 -1.00 7.90 -10.08
N ASP A 154 0.26 7.51 -10.14
CA ASP A 154 1.41 8.25 -9.59
C ASP A 154 1.17 8.70 -8.12
N PRO A 155 0.88 7.76 -7.21
CA PRO A 155 0.55 8.09 -5.84
C PRO A 155 1.74 8.66 -5.08
N VAL A 156 1.47 9.56 -4.13
CA VAL A 156 2.51 10.15 -3.26
C VAL A 156 2.81 9.29 -2.03
N ILE A 157 1.93 8.32 -1.74
CA ILE A 157 2.08 7.32 -0.68
C ILE A 157 1.77 5.95 -1.27
N LEU A 158 2.60 4.96 -0.98
CA LEU A 158 2.34 3.55 -1.26
C LEU A 158 2.31 2.78 0.06
N LEU A 159 1.16 2.19 0.34
CA LEU A 159 0.94 1.30 1.48
C LEU A 159 0.98 -0.14 0.99
N ALA A 160 1.66 -1.03 1.70
CA ALA A 160 1.70 -2.44 1.36
C ALA A 160 1.50 -3.30 2.61
N ASP A 161 0.51 -4.17 2.58
CA ASP A 161 0.16 -5.09 3.67
C ASP A 161 0.68 -6.48 3.33
N GLU A 162 1.73 -6.94 4.03
CA GLU A 162 2.41 -8.23 3.85
C GLU A 162 2.73 -8.56 2.37
N PRO A 163 3.38 -7.63 1.61
CA PRO A 163 3.48 -7.76 0.15
C PRO A 163 4.35 -8.91 -0.33
N THR A 164 5.06 -9.60 0.56
CA THR A 164 5.96 -10.72 0.22
C THR A 164 5.67 -11.97 1.04
N GLY A 165 4.59 -11.97 1.83
CA GLY A 165 4.29 -13.05 2.79
C GLY A 165 4.08 -14.43 2.16
N ASN A 166 3.75 -14.51 0.86
CA ASN A 166 3.48 -15.76 0.13
C ASN A 166 4.49 -15.99 -1.02
N LEU A 167 5.65 -15.30 -0.99
CA LEU A 167 6.65 -15.38 -2.04
C LEU A 167 7.93 -16.05 -1.53
N ASP A 168 8.63 -16.71 -2.42
CA ASP A 168 9.96 -17.25 -2.12
C ASP A 168 11.00 -16.13 -1.90
N PRO A 169 12.17 -16.44 -1.30
CA PRO A 169 13.17 -15.43 -0.97
C PRO A 169 13.73 -14.66 -2.17
N ASP A 170 13.88 -15.29 -3.33
CA ASP A 170 14.43 -14.65 -4.52
C ASP A 170 13.46 -13.64 -5.08
N ILE A 171 12.20 -14.03 -5.25
CA ILE A 171 11.11 -13.15 -5.68
C ILE A 171 10.88 -12.02 -4.66
N THR A 172 10.98 -12.34 -3.35
CA THR A 172 10.91 -11.32 -2.29
C THR A 172 11.95 -10.23 -2.49
N ARG A 173 13.20 -10.60 -2.79
CA ARG A 173 14.29 -9.62 -3.06
C ARG A 173 13.96 -8.74 -4.27
N GLU A 174 13.46 -9.32 -5.36
CA GLU A 174 13.07 -8.58 -6.56
C GLU A 174 11.93 -7.58 -6.29
N ILE A 175 10.91 -8.01 -5.55
CA ILE A 175 9.80 -7.15 -5.14
C ILE A 175 10.29 -6.00 -4.24
N MET A 176 11.22 -6.27 -3.32
CA MET A 176 11.81 -5.23 -2.48
C MET A 176 12.65 -4.23 -3.27
N VAL A 177 13.38 -4.66 -4.31
CA VAL A 177 14.07 -3.76 -5.25
C VAL A 177 13.07 -2.84 -5.95
N LEU A 178 11.91 -3.37 -6.36
CA LEU A 178 10.84 -2.57 -6.97
C LEU A 178 10.30 -1.51 -5.98
N PHE A 179 10.00 -1.86 -4.73
CA PHE A 179 9.58 -0.90 -3.70
C PHE A 179 10.64 0.18 -3.45
N ARG A 180 11.93 -0.19 -3.38
CA ARG A 180 13.03 0.77 -3.24
C ARG A 180 13.09 1.72 -4.44
N SER A 181 12.95 1.22 -5.66
CA SER A 181 12.94 2.05 -6.87
C SER A 181 11.78 3.05 -6.91
N ILE A 182 10.62 2.67 -6.40
CA ILE A 182 9.44 3.54 -6.24
C ILE A 182 9.74 4.64 -5.21
N ASN A 183 10.35 4.28 -4.07
CA ASN A 183 10.71 5.25 -3.04
C ASN A 183 11.75 6.26 -3.52
N LEU A 184 12.78 5.83 -4.25
CA LEU A 184 13.80 6.69 -4.84
C LEU A 184 13.23 7.76 -5.79
N ARG A 185 12.05 7.53 -6.36
CA ARG A 185 11.31 8.51 -7.16
C ARG A 185 10.51 9.51 -6.31
N GLY A 186 10.61 9.42 -4.98
CA GLY A 186 10.00 10.35 -4.03
C GLY A 186 8.67 9.89 -3.43
N THR A 187 8.15 8.71 -3.76
CA THR A 187 6.96 8.14 -3.13
C THR A 187 7.29 7.73 -1.69
N THR A 188 6.43 8.11 -0.74
CA THR A 188 6.51 7.61 0.65
C THR A 188 6.02 6.17 0.68
N VAL A 189 6.83 5.25 1.19
CA VAL A 189 6.52 3.81 1.21
C VAL A 189 6.35 3.33 2.64
N VAL A 190 5.24 2.65 2.92
CA VAL A 190 4.96 2.04 4.23
C VAL A 190 4.61 0.58 4.02
N ILE A 191 5.44 -0.32 4.51
CA ILE A 191 5.28 -1.77 4.37
C ILE A 191 4.99 -2.38 5.74
N ALA A 192 3.81 -2.98 5.90
CA ALA A 192 3.52 -3.84 7.04
C ALA A 192 4.06 -5.24 6.75
N THR A 193 4.86 -5.77 7.66
CA THR A 193 5.39 -7.13 7.55
C THR A 193 5.74 -7.74 8.90
N HIS A 194 5.68 -9.06 8.98
CA HIS A 194 6.20 -9.84 10.12
C HIS A 194 7.49 -10.59 9.75
N SER A 195 7.98 -10.47 8.51
CA SER A 195 9.20 -11.11 8.04
C SER A 195 10.43 -10.52 8.73
N ARG A 196 11.07 -11.31 9.60
CA ARG A 196 12.32 -10.92 10.26
C ARG A 196 13.49 -10.79 9.28
N GLU A 197 13.46 -11.53 8.18
CA GLU A 197 14.48 -11.49 7.15
C GLU A 197 14.54 -10.10 6.48
N LEU A 198 13.40 -9.55 6.09
CA LEU A 198 13.33 -8.20 5.52
C LEU A 198 13.80 -7.09 6.46
N LEU A 199 13.74 -7.34 7.78
CA LEU A 199 14.09 -6.35 8.80
C LEU A 199 15.55 -6.45 9.27
N ARG A 200 16.25 -7.57 9.02
CA ARG A 200 17.65 -7.77 9.44
C ARG A 200 18.63 -6.92 8.64
N ASP A 201 18.41 -6.82 7.34
CA ASP A 201 19.35 -6.22 6.40
C ASP A 201 18.87 -4.86 5.87
N THR A 202 18.10 -4.14 6.70
CA THR A 202 17.56 -2.84 6.30
C THR A 202 18.00 -1.72 7.21
N ASP A 203 18.49 -0.62 6.60
CA ASP A 203 18.74 0.66 7.28
C ASP A 203 17.47 1.52 7.41
N GLN A 204 16.32 0.97 6.97
CA GLN A 204 15.07 1.71 6.97
C GLN A 204 14.45 1.74 8.36
N ARG A 205 13.78 2.85 8.67
CA ARG A 205 13.07 2.99 9.94
C ARG A 205 12.02 1.91 10.11
N THR A 206 12.02 1.28 11.27
CA THR A 206 11.06 0.24 11.65
C THR A 206 10.20 0.71 12.82
N ILE A 207 8.88 0.66 12.64
CA ILE A 207 7.88 0.92 13.66
C ILE A 207 7.40 -0.42 14.19
N VAL A 208 7.60 -0.68 15.48
CA VAL A 208 7.18 -1.94 16.11
C VAL A 208 5.81 -1.75 16.75
N LEU A 209 4.82 -2.53 16.29
CA LEU A 209 3.50 -2.61 16.91
C LEU A 209 3.39 -3.84 17.80
N HIS A 210 2.92 -3.64 19.02
CA HIS A 210 2.61 -4.73 19.94
C HIS A 210 1.31 -4.45 20.68
N ARG A 211 0.33 -5.37 20.56
CA ARG A 211 -1.00 -5.26 21.20
C ARG A 211 -1.67 -3.90 20.99
N GLY A 212 -1.55 -3.37 19.79
CA GLY A 212 -2.15 -2.11 19.37
C GLY A 212 -1.40 -0.85 19.82
N LYS A 213 -0.19 -0.95 20.35
CA LYS A 213 0.66 0.18 20.72
C LYS A 213 1.95 0.19 19.88
N VAL A 214 2.48 1.39 19.61
CA VAL A 214 3.85 1.55 19.10
C VAL A 214 4.81 1.34 20.24
N LEU A 215 5.80 0.46 20.05
CA LEU A 215 6.96 0.35 20.95
C LEU A 215 8.03 1.31 20.44
N GLU A 216 8.59 2.09 21.34
CA GLU A 216 9.74 2.95 21.11
C GLU A 216 11.03 2.16 20.91
#